data_bf3965e39088c3f45f0d24b942a80154
#
_entry.id   bf3965e39088c3f45f0d24b942a80154
#
_cell.length_a   1.000
_cell.length_b   1.000
_cell.length_c   1.000
_cell.angle_alpha   90.00
_cell.angle_beta   90.00
_cell.angle_gamma   90.00
#
_symmetry.space_group_name_H-M   'P 1'
#
loop_
_entity.id
_entity.type
_entity.pdbx_description
1 polymer ?
#
loop_
_entity_poly.entity_id
_entity_poly.type
_entity_poly.pdbx_seq_one_letter_code
_entity_poly.pdbx_strand_id
1 'polypeptide(L)'
;MHVHSAHHLDTPAVPQPFLSIELVSRSSRSSVHVCRFSDVLQSRAYCLKTLRADGRYLEHQRSLLARLVAGSRKAASEERGAGAVASRRAANGETASGDTEERGVTAFGARFAATGVLRDSRLRPSHGKWLYLVSAWAEGAPLSRIITQRARERRPLLLADSLSLLLAVATDLHDLGRCGGSGAALIHQDLKPSNIIVSPSPVERATVIDLDTAFFLGEPTDAVPCGSYGYTAPEGIMRTPGWENENLDVFSFGVVAHEVLTGRWPYPFPPRLRDDLFFWSAYFRGGGVPRVDPCLPDDVRQLVRSCVALDPGLRPS
;
A
#
# COMPACT_ATOMS: atom_id res chain seq x y z
N MET A 1 -13.88 -14.25 -22.07
CA MET A 1 -13.35 -14.98 -20.89
C MET A 1 -12.49 -16.12 -21.38
N HIS A 2 -11.18 -15.98 -21.32
CA HIS A 2 -10.28 -17.07 -21.65
C HIS A 2 -9.71 -17.60 -20.32
N VAL A 3 -10.18 -18.77 -19.94
CA VAL A 3 -9.59 -19.56 -18.84
C VAL A 3 -8.27 -20.11 -19.36
N HIS A 4 -7.15 -19.64 -18.83
CA HIS A 4 -5.84 -20.17 -19.15
C HIS A 4 -5.49 -21.27 -18.15
N SER A 5 -5.24 -22.47 -18.66
CA SER A 5 -4.75 -23.60 -17.89
C SER A 5 -3.38 -23.32 -17.28
N ALA A 6 -3.13 -23.94 -16.15
CA ALA A 6 -1.97 -23.91 -15.26
C ALA A 6 -0.63 -23.45 -15.87
N HIS A 7 -0.01 -22.44 -15.26
CA HIS A 7 1.29 -21.93 -15.67
C HIS A 7 2.31 -22.12 -14.53
N HIS A 8 3.49 -22.64 -14.89
CA HIS A 8 4.63 -22.76 -13.97
C HIS A 8 5.32 -21.42 -13.74
N LEU A 9 5.36 -20.97 -12.50
CA LEU A 9 6.27 -19.93 -12.02
C LEU A 9 7.48 -20.63 -11.41
N ASP A 10 8.68 -20.38 -11.96
CA ASP A 10 9.94 -21.04 -11.54
C ASP A 10 10.39 -20.57 -10.15
N THR A 11 9.66 -20.94 -9.10
CA THR A 11 10.14 -20.81 -7.71
C THR A 11 9.61 -21.97 -6.85
N PRO A 12 10.45 -22.57 -6.01
CA PRO A 12 10.07 -23.75 -5.20
C PRO A 12 9.04 -23.45 -4.09
N ALA A 13 8.54 -22.22 -3.99
CA ALA A 13 7.64 -21.79 -2.92
C ALA A 13 6.23 -21.40 -3.40
N VAL A 14 5.95 -21.44 -4.71
CA VAL A 14 4.60 -21.17 -5.23
C VAL A 14 3.87 -22.48 -5.39
N PRO A 15 2.74 -22.71 -4.68
CA PRO A 15 1.93 -23.89 -4.89
C PRO A 15 1.50 -23.97 -6.36
N GLN A 16 1.67 -25.13 -6.97
CA GLN A 16 1.27 -25.37 -8.35
C GLN A 16 0.13 -26.37 -8.37
N PRO A 17 -0.84 -26.23 -9.28
CA PRO A 17 -1.04 -25.26 -10.35
C PRO A 17 -2.09 -24.17 -10.03
N PHE A 18 -2.01 -22.99 -10.65
CA PHE A 18 -3.10 -22.02 -10.64
C PHE A 18 -4.33 -22.61 -11.35
N LEU A 19 -5.51 -22.55 -10.74
CA LEU A 19 -6.78 -22.91 -11.38
C LEU A 19 -7.18 -21.91 -12.45
N SER A 20 -6.97 -20.63 -12.19
CA SER A 20 -7.29 -19.57 -13.13
C SER A 20 -6.42 -18.34 -12.92
N ILE A 21 -6.13 -17.66 -14.02
CA ILE A 21 -5.48 -16.34 -14.02
C ILE A 21 -6.36 -15.41 -14.84
N GLU A 22 -6.84 -14.34 -14.23
CA GLU A 22 -7.69 -13.34 -14.86
C GLU A 22 -6.98 -11.98 -14.86
N LEU A 23 -6.87 -11.35 -16.04
CA LEU A 23 -6.30 -10.01 -16.16
C LEU A 23 -7.27 -8.97 -15.60
N VAL A 24 -6.81 -8.21 -14.59
CA VAL A 24 -7.57 -7.11 -13.97
C VAL A 24 -7.24 -5.78 -14.64
N SER A 25 -5.95 -5.50 -14.82
CA SER A 25 -5.48 -4.25 -15.43
C SER A 25 -4.15 -4.45 -16.13
N ARG A 26 -3.85 -3.60 -17.11
CA ARG A 26 -2.59 -3.61 -17.86
C ARG A 26 -2.18 -2.19 -18.22
N SER A 27 -0.89 -1.91 -18.07
CA SER A 27 -0.22 -0.72 -18.58
C SER A 27 1.02 -1.12 -19.40
N SER A 28 1.77 -0.15 -19.92
CA SER A 28 3.05 -0.41 -20.58
C SER A 28 4.15 -0.91 -19.61
N ARG A 29 3.99 -0.66 -18.31
CA ARG A 29 4.99 -0.96 -17.27
C ARG A 29 4.58 -2.06 -16.30
N SER A 30 3.28 -2.38 -16.21
CA SER A 30 2.79 -3.40 -15.28
C SER A 30 1.52 -4.07 -15.77
N SER A 31 1.24 -5.26 -15.26
CA SER A 31 -0.08 -5.86 -15.33
C SER A 31 -0.46 -6.47 -13.99
N VAL A 32 -1.76 -6.46 -13.68
CA VAL A 32 -2.33 -7.03 -12.46
C VAL A 32 -3.28 -8.13 -12.84
N HIS A 33 -3.10 -9.29 -12.25
CA HIS A 33 -3.91 -10.48 -12.46
C HIS A 33 -4.45 -11.01 -11.14
N VAL A 34 -5.68 -11.48 -11.13
CA VAL A 34 -6.21 -12.31 -10.06
C VAL A 34 -5.87 -13.78 -10.37
N CYS A 35 -5.28 -14.46 -9.41
CA CYS A 35 -4.92 -15.86 -9.48
C CYS A 35 -5.65 -16.65 -8.41
N ARG A 36 -6.25 -17.80 -8.77
CA ARG A 36 -6.85 -18.73 -7.83
C ARG A 36 -6.10 -20.06 -7.90
N PHE A 37 -5.81 -20.62 -6.74
CA PHE A 37 -5.12 -21.89 -6.62
C PHE A 37 -6.12 -23.03 -6.36
N SER A 38 -5.75 -24.25 -6.76
CA SER A 38 -6.58 -25.45 -6.60
C SER A 38 -6.57 -26.05 -5.19
N ASP A 39 -6.11 -25.33 -4.19
CA ASP A 39 -6.09 -25.87 -2.84
C ASP A 39 -7.52 -26.04 -2.31
N VAL A 40 -7.91 -27.29 -2.08
CA VAL A 40 -9.26 -27.74 -1.74
C VAL A 40 -9.73 -27.19 -0.37
N LEU A 41 -8.82 -26.67 0.45
CA LEU A 41 -9.12 -26.23 1.81
C LEU A 41 -9.24 -24.71 1.99
N GLN A 42 -8.71 -23.90 1.07
CA GLN A 42 -8.82 -22.44 1.15
C GLN A 42 -8.83 -21.81 -0.26
N SER A 43 -10.01 -21.45 -0.76
CA SER A 43 -10.17 -20.72 -2.02
C SER A 43 -9.71 -19.25 -1.88
N ARG A 44 -8.45 -19.03 -1.47
CA ARG A 44 -7.90 -17.67 -1.40
C ARG A 44 -7.53 -17.18 -2.78
N ALA A 45 -7.95 -15.98 -3.11
CA ALA A 45 -7.47 -15.29 -4.29
C ALA A 45 -6.11 -14.61 -3.99
N TYR A 46 -5.27 -14.58 -5.01
CA TYR A 46 -3.98 -13.90 -4.97
C TYR A 46 -3.89 -12.88 -6.08
N CYS A 47 -3.15 -11.82 -5.85
CA CYS A 47 -2.75 -10.85 -6.86
C CYS A 47 -1.39 -11.27 -7.43
N LEU A 48 -1.32 -11.46 -8.74
CA LEU A 48 -0.06 -11.54 -9.47
C LEU A 48 0.17 -10.20 -10.16
N LYS A 49 1.06 -9.40 -9.65
CA LYS A 49 1.50 -8.17 -10.30
C LYS A 49 2.78 -8.44 -11.08
N THR A 50 2.81 -8.04 -12.36
CA THR A 50 4.02 -8.07 -13.18
C THR A 50 4.53 -6.66 -13.38
N LEU A 51 5.84 -6.48 -13.31
CA LEU A 51 6.54 -5.21 -13.34
C LEU A 51 7.61 -5.24 -14.41
N ARG A 52 7.63 -4.26 -15.30
CA ARG A 52 8.71 -4.09 -16.25
C ARG A 52 9.92 -3.51 -15.53
N ALA A 53 11.03 -4.21 -15.59
CA ALA A 53 12.27 -3.82 -14.96
C ALA A 53 13.31 -3.50 -16.04
N ASP A 54 13.57 -2.21 -16.23
CA ASP A 54 14.54 -1.73 -17.20
C ASP A 54 15.81 -1.22 -16.50
N GLY A 55 16.97 -1.70 -16.96
CA GLY A 55 18.27 -1.15 -16.60
C GLY A 55 18.60 -1.15 -15.10
N ARG A 56 18.94 0.01 -14.54
CA ARG A 56 19.38 0.19 -13.14
C ARG A 56 18.29 -0.12 -12.10
N TYR A 57 17.03 0.04 -12.45
CA TYR A 57 15.89 -0.26 -11.57
C TYR A 57 15.71 -1.75 -11.30
N LEU A 58 16.22 -2.64 -12.16
CA LEU A 58 16.03 -4.07 -12.03
C LEU A 58 16.53 -4.61 -10.68
N GLU A 59 17.76 -4.26 -10.32
CA GLU A 59 18.37 -4.78 -9.08
C GLU A 59 17.71 -4.18 -7.83
N HIS A 60 17.39 -2.90 -7.86
CA HIS A 60 16.64 -2.24 -6.78
C HIS A 60 15.27 -2.90 -6.57
N GLN A 61 14.47 -3.06 -7.63
CA GLN A 61 13.17 -3.70 -7.54
C GLN A 61 13.27 -5.18 -7.12
N ARG A 62 14.29 -5.91 -7.58
CA ARG A 62 14.51 -7.29 -7.13
C ARG A 62 14.81 -7.35 -5.64
N SER A 63 15.68 -6.48 -5.14
CA SER A 63 16.01 -6.38 -3.72
C SER A 63 14.77 -6.05 -2.89
N LEU A 64 14.04 -5.01 -3.27
CA LEU A 64 12.79 -4.61 -2.64
C LEU A 64 11.79 -5.78 -2.54
N LEU A 65 11.47 -6.41 -3.67
CA LEU A 65 10.49 -7.49 -3.71
C LEU A 65 10.94 -8.72 -2.90
N ALA A 66 12.22 -9.06 -2.93
CA ALA A 66 12.77 -10.18 -2.17
C ALA A 66 12.66 -9.93 -0.66
N ARG A 67 12.94 -8.70 -0.19
CA ARG A 67 12.81 -8.30 1.21
C ARG A 67 11.36 -8.32 1.69
N LEU A 68 10.42 -7.83 0.87
CA LEU A 68 8.98 -7.88 1.16
C LEU A 68 8.51 -9.32 1.40
N VAL A 69 8.91 -10.25 0.53
CA VAL A 69 8.56 -11.67 0.66
C VAL A 69 9.23 -12.31 1.88
N ALA A 70 10.51 -12.01 2.12
CA ALA A 70 11.24 -12.54 3.28
C ALA A 70 10.65 -12.05 4.60
N GLY A 71 10.35 -10.75 4.72
CA GLY A 71 9.72 -10.16 5.89
C GLY A 71 8.32 -10.75 6.16
N SER A 72 7.50 -10.91 5.13
CA SER A 72 6.19 -11.53 5.24
C SER A 72 6.26 -12.98 5.73
N ARG A 73 7.24 -13.76 5.26
CA ARG A 73 7.43 -15.16 5.69
C ARG A 73 7.88 -15.23 7.15
N LYS A 74 8.77 -14.33 7.56
CA LYS A 74 9.24 -14.25 8.96
C LYS A 74 8.07 -13.93 9.89
N ALA A 75 7.28 -12.91 9.61
CA ALA A 75 6.09 -12.55 10.37
C ALA A 75 5.10 -13.73 10.49
N ALA A 76 4.79 -14.42 9.38
CA ALA A 76 3.93 -15.61 9.40
C ALA A 76 4.47 -16.77 10.22
N SER A 77 5.80 -16.93 10.32
CA SER A 77 6.41 -17.97 11.15
C SER A 77 6.35 -17.63 12.64
N GLU A 78 6.54 -16.36 12.98
CA GLU A 78 6.46 -15.86 14.36
C GLU A 78 5.03 -15.96 14.90
N GLU A 79 4.01 -15.61 14.09
CA GLU A 79 2.60 -15.77 14.46
C GLU A 79 2.20 -17.22 14.70
N ARG A 80 2.65 -18.15 13.84
CA ARG A 80 2.42 -19.61 14.04
C ARG A 80 3.09 -20.10 15.30
N GLY A 81 4.31 -19.63 15.59
CA GLY A 81 5.03 -19.95 16.82
C GLY A 81 4.30 -19.44 18.07
N ALA A 82 3.85 -18.19 18.05
CA ALA A 82 3.08 -17.58 19.14
C ALA A 82 1.72 -18.32 19.36
N GLY A 83 1.00 -18.64 18.28
CA GLY A 83 -0.25 -19.40 18.36
C GLY A 83 -0.05 -20.81 18.93
N ALA A 84 1.06 -21.50 18.58
CA ALA A 84 1.39 -22.82 19.14
C ALA A 84 1.74 -22.75 20.64
N VAL A 85 2.42 -21.69 21.08
CA VAL A 85 2.73 -21.45 22.50
C VAL A 85 1.45 -21.12 23.27
N ALA A 86 0.57 -20.27 22.74
CA ALA A 86 -0.72 -19.95 23.36
C ALA A 86 -1.62 -21.19 23.50
N SER A 87 -1.70 -22.03 22.46
CA SER A 87 -2.45 -23.28 22.50
C SER A 87 -1.88 -24.28 23.53
N ARG A 88 -0.56 -24.36 23.68
CA ARG A 88 0.08 -25.21 24.71
C ARG A 88 -0.18 -24.70 26.13
N ARG A 89 -0.16 -23.38 26.35
CA ARG A 89 -0.50 -22.76 27.66
C ARG A 89 -1.96 -23.00 28.02
N ALA A 90 -2.88 -22.83 27.05
CA ALA A 90 -4.30 -23.13 27.26
C ALA A 90 -4.53 -24.61 27.59
N ALA A 91 -3.81 -25.52 26.95
CA ALA A 91 -3.88 -26.96 27.25
C ALA A 91 -3.31 -27.32 28.63
N ASN A 92 -2.38 -26.51 29.18
CA ASN A 92 -1.79 -26.71 30.51
C ASN A 92 -2.54 -26.00 31.64
N GLY A 93 -3.70 -25.38 31.37
CA GLY A 93 -4.56 -24.76 32.43
C GLY A 93 -4.01 -23.48 33.02
N GLU A 94 -3.03 -22.82 32.43
CA GLU A 94 -2.54 -21.50 32.84
C GLU A 94 -3.50 -20.40 32.34
N THR A 95 -4.31 -19.87 33.24
CA THR A 95 -5.15 -18.70 32.97
C THR A 95 -4.26 -17.45 32.83
N ALA A 96 -4.10 -16.95 31.63
CA ALA A 96 -3.52 -15.65 31.39
C ALA A 96 -4.54 -14.57 31.85
N SER A 97 -4.31 -14.00 33.04
CA SER A 97 -4.93 -12.77 33.45
C SER A 97 -4.24 -11.61 32.71
N GLY A 98 -4.89 -11.05 31.74
CA GLY A 98 -4.43 -9.88 31.02
C GLY A 98 -5.21 -9.74 29.74
N ASP A 99 -5.95 -8.64 29.62
CA ASP A 99 -6.69 -8.22 28.44
C ASP A 99 -5.83 -8.28 27.19
N THR A 100 -5.72 -9.45 26.58
CA THR A 100 -5.39 -9.55 25.17
C THR A 100 -6.68 -9.25 24.40
N GLU A 101 -6.95 -7.95 24.18
CA GLU A 101 -7.72 -7.56 23.00
C GLU A 101 -7.30 -8.50 21.88
N GLU A 102 -8.28 -9.22 21.32
CA GLU A 102 -8.13 -9.87 20.02
C GLU A 102 -7.77 -8.76 19.02
N ARG A 103 -6.51 -8.36 18.99
CA ARG A 103 -5.94 -7.64 17.88
C ARG A 103 -6.12 -8.60 16.71
N GLY A 104 -7.11 -8.28 15.89
CA GLY A 104 -7.40 -9.02 14.68
C GLY A 104 -6.07 -9.23 13.98
N VAL A 105 -5.62 -10.48 13.98
CA VAL A 105 -4.38 -10.92 13.34
C VAL A 105 -4.50 -10.48 11.89
N THR A 106 -3.98 -9.30 11.59
CA THR A 106 -3.77 -8.91 10.22
C THR A 106 -2.75 -9.91 9.72
N ALA A 107 -3.20 -10.76 8.79
CA ALA A 107 -2.39 -11.84 8.21
C ALA A 107 -1.25 -11.24 7.36
N PHE A 108 -0.44 -10.37 7.98
CA PHE A 108 0.70 -9.69 7.36
C PHE A 108 1.72 -10.71 6.86
N GLY A 109 1.86 -11.81 7.55
CA GLY A 109 2.71 -12.91 7.14
C GLY A 109 2.32 -13.60 5.82
N ALA A 110 1.09 -13.39 5.33
CA ALA A 110 0.62 -13.92 4.06
C ALA A 110 0.48 -12.85 2.96
N ARG A 111 0.80 -11.58 3.25
CA ARG A 111 0.58 -10.47 2.28
C ARG A 111 1.42 -10.65 1.02
N PHE A 112 2.69 -11.02 1.15
CA PHE A 112 3.60 -11.24 0.03
C PHE A 112 4.09 -12.70 0.03
N ALA A 113 3.65 -13.46 -0.97
CA ALA A 113 3.89 -14.90 -1.03
C ALA A 113 5.13 -15.28 -1.84
N ALA A 114 5.35 -14.64 -2.99
CA ALA A 114 6.45 -14.97 -3.90
C ALA A 114 6.84 -13.81 -4.81
N THR A 115 8.09 -13.83 -5.27
CA THR A 115 8.63 -12.92 -6.26
C THR A 115 9.70 -13.60 -7.11
N GLY A 116 9.97 -13.09 -8.29
CA GLY A 116 11.01 -13.59 -9.18
C GLY A 116 11.02 -12.92 -10.54
N VAL A 117 11.80 -13.49 -11.46
CA VAL A 117 11.83 -13.06 -12.86
C VAL A 117 10.72 -13.77 -13.62
N LEU A 118 9.90 -13.00 -14.31
CA LEU A 118 8.80 -13.54 -15.12
C LEU A 118 9.35 -14.10 -16.45
N ARG A 119 9.29 -15.41 -16.62
CA ARG A 119 9.75 -16.11 -17.83
C ARG A 119 8.63 -16.37 -18.83
N ASP A 120 7.40 -16.51 -18.37
CA ASP A 120 6.24 -16.78 -19.24
C ASP A 120 5.92 -15.57 -20.13
N SER A 121 6.14 -15.74 -21.44
CA SER A 121 5.92 -14.68 -22.43
C SER A 121 4.45 -14.26 -22.56
N ARG A 122 3.50 -15.12 -22.19
CA ARG A 122 2.06 -14.83 -22.27
C ARG A 122 1.61 -13.83 -21.22
N LEU A 123 2.30 -13.78 -20.09
CA LEU A 123 2.02 -12.87 -18.99
C LEU A 123 2.79 -11.55 -19.12
N ARG A 124 3.73 -11.45 -20.06
CA ARG A 124 4.50 -10.24 -20.31
C ARG A 124 3.73 -9.28 -21.22
N PRO A 125 3.48 -8.04 -20.80
CA PRO A 125 2.81 -7.04 -21.63
C PRO A 125 3.60 -6.62 -22.89
N SER A 126 4.95 -6.71 -22.84
CA SER A 126 5.84 -6.33 -23.95
C SER A 126 7.21 -7.02 -23.82
N HIS A 127 8.08 -6.80 -24.82
CA HIS A 127 9.48 -7.24 -24.73
C HIS A 127 10.22 -6.57 -23.56
N GLY A 128 11.22 -7.27 -22.99
CA GLY A 128 12.03 -6.77 -21.87
C GLY A 128 12.13 -7.77 -20.73
N LYS A 129 12.79 -7.35 -19.65
CA LYS A 129 12.86 -8.11 -18.41
C LYS A 129 11.65 -7.74 -17.53
N TRP A 130 10.98 -8.75 -17.02
CA TRP A 130 9.80 -8.58 -16.19
C TRP A 130 10.01 -9.29 -14.86
N LEU A 131 9.65 -8.62 -13.77
CA LEU A 131 9.55 -9.21 -12.45
C LEU A 131 8.09 -9.53 -12.13
N TYR A 132 7.87 -10.37 -11.16
CA TYR A 132 6.54 -10.60 -10.63
C TYR A 132 6.54 -10.52 -9.09
N LEU A 133 5.40 -10.13 -8.55
CA LEU A 133 5.07 -10.20 -7.14
C LEU A 133 3.73 -10.91 -6.98
N VAL A 134 3.69 -11.93 -6.14
CA VAL A 134 2.45 -12.58 -5.71
C VAL A 134 2.14 -12.11 -4.30
N SER A 135 0.97 -11.52 -4.12
CA SER A 135 0.46 -11.06 -2.82
C SER A 135 -0.94 -11.58 -2.57
N ALA A 136 -1.41 -11.51 -1.33
CA ALA A 136 -2.82 -11.74 -1.04
C ALA A 136 -3.70 -10.77 -1.85
N TRP A 137 -4.85 -11.24 -2.33
CA TRP A 137 -5.84 -10.37 -2.99
C TRP A 137 -6.53 -9.50 -1.95
N ALA A 138 -6.52 -8.19 -2.15
CA ALA A 138 -7.27 -7.26 -1.30
C ALA A 138 -8.74 -7.21 -1.77
N GLU A 139 -9.62 -7.77 -0.97
CA GLU A 139 -11.07 -7.73 -1.24
C GLU A 139 -11.64 -6.34 -0.96
N GLY A 140 -12.47 -5.83 -1.87
CA GLY A 140 -13.16 -4.56 -1.69
C GLY A 140 -13.11 -3.64 -2.90
N ALA A 141 -13.22 -2.33 -2.61
CA ALA A 141 -13.20 -1.29 -3.64
C ALA A 141 -12.10 -0.26 -3.37
N PRO A 142 -11.51 0.34 -4.41
CA PRO A 142 -10.60 1.46 -4.24
C PRO A 142 -11.28 2.61 -3.50
N LEU A 143 -10.58 3.20 -2.54
CA LEU A 143 -11.08 4.35 -1.75
C LEU A 143 -11.47 5.53 -2.65
N SER A 144 -10.75 5.73 -3.76
CA SER A 144 -11.09 6.76 -4.76
C SER A 144 -12.49 6.56 -5.36
N ARG A 145 -12.92 5.32 -5.55
CA ARG A 145 -14.28 5.01 -6.03
C ARG A 145 -15.31 5.34 -4.96
N ILE A 146 -15.04 5.00 -3.70
CA ILE A 146 -15.93 5.28 -2.56
C ILE A 146 -16.10 6.79 -2.41
N ILE A 147 -15.02 7.58 -2.37
CA ILE A 147 -15.05 9.04 -2.29
C ILE A 147 -15.87 9.63 -3.44
N THR A 148 -15.60 9.19 -4.67
CA THR A 148 -16.29 9.68 -5.86
C THR A 148 -17.79 9.37 -5.83
N GLN A 149 -18.15 8.16 -5.42
CA GLN A 149 -19.54 7.74 -5.30
C GLN A 149 -20.27 8.57 -4.23
N ARG A 150 -19.69 8.72 -3.05
CA ARG A 150 -20.27 9.53 -1.95
C ARG A 150 -20.45 10.98 -2.34
N ALA A 151 -19.49 11.56 -3.07
CA ALA A 151 -19.60 12.91 -3.59
C ALA A 151 -20.76 13.07 -4.59
N ARG A 152 -20.96 12.10 -5.51
CA ARG A 152 -22.08 12.08 -6.45
C ARG A 152 -23.44 11.95 -5.76
N GLU A 153 -23.51 11.13 -4.74
CA GLU A 153 -24.72 10.89 -3.95
C GLU A 153 -25.00 12.05 -2.97
N ARG A 154 -24.09 13.01 -2.84
CA ARG A 154 -24.13 14.08 -1.82
C ARG A 154 -24.29 13.54 -0.40
N ARG A 155 -23.72 12.38 -0.13
CA ARG A 155 -23.73 11.68 1.16
C ARG A 155 -22.30 11.47 1.63
N PRO A 156 -21.69 12.48 2.30
CA PRO A 156 -20.36 12.31 2.86
C PRO A 156 -20.33 11.13 3.85
N LEU A 157 -19.16 10.55 4.06
CA LEU A 157 -18.98 9.60 5.15
C LEU A 157 -19.25 10.30 6.48
N LEU A 158 -19.82 9.59 7.44
CA LEU A 158 -19.93 10.08 8.80
C LEU A 158 -18.53 10.27 9.39
N LEU A 159 -18.38 11.21 10.29
CA LEU A 159 -17.07 11.47 10.91
C LEU A 159 -16.49 10.22 11.58
N ALA A 160 -17.31 9.46 12.31
CA ALA A 160 -16.89 8.23 12.97
C ALA A 160 -16.40 7.17 11.96
N ASP A 161 -17.13 6.96 10.85
CA ASP A 161 -16.75 6.02 9.79
C ASP A 161 -15.46 6.47 9.11
N SER A 162 -15.33 7.78 8.87
CA SER A 162 -14.11 8.36 8.28
C SER A 162 -12.90 8.15 9.17
N LEU A 163 -13.03 8.35 10.49
CA LEU A 163 -11.95 8.15 11.44
C LEU A 163 -11.57 6.68 11.58
N SER A 164 -12.56 5.78 11.63
CA SER A 164 -12.32 4.33 11.64
C SER A 164 -11.58 3.88 10.40
N LEU A 165 -12.00 4.35 9.22
CA LEU A 165 -11.32 4.06 7.95
C LEU A 165 -9.89 4.62 7.94
N LEU A 166 -9.68 5.86 8.37
CA LEU A 166 -8.35 6.47 8.42
C LEU A 166 -7.43 5.74 9.40
N LEU A 167 -7.96 5.27 10.54
CA LEU A 167 -7.21 4.44 11.47
C LEU A 167 -6.78 3.12 10.82
N ALA A 168 -7.68 2.46 10.08
CA ALA A 168 -7.35 1.24 9.35
C ALA A 168 -6.26 1.48 8.29
N VAL A 169 -6.31 2.60 7.56
CA VAL A 169 -5.27 2.99 6.58
C VAL A 169 -3.94 3.25 7.28
N ALA A 170 -3.93 4.01 8.38
CA ALA A 170 -2.73 4.31 9.14
C ALA A 170 -2.08 3.04 9.70
N THR A 171 -2.91 2.11 10.23
CA THR A 171 -2.44 0.82 10.75
C THR A 171 -1.79 0.00 9.64
N ASP A 172 -2.45 -0.16 8.48
CA ASP A 172 -1.88 -0.95 7.37
C ASP A 172 -0.60 -0.31 6.79
N LEU A 173 -0.55 1.02 6.74
CA LEU A 173 0.65 1.76 6.32
C LEU A 173 1.82 1.59 7.31
N HIS A 174 1.53 1.67 8.61
CA HIS A 174 2.51 1.43 9.67
C HIS A 174 3.08 0.00 9.60
N ASP A 175 2.21 -0.99 9.49
CA ASP A 175 2.59 -2.39 9.37
C ASP A 175 3.40 -2.64 8.11
N LEU A 176 3.00 -2.03 6.98
CA LEU A 176 3.74 -2.08 5.73
C LEU A 176 5.13 -1.46 5.87
N GLY A 177 5.25 -0.33 6.57
CA GLY A 177 6.52 0.33 6.85
C GLY A 177 7.52 -0.58 7.58
N ARG A 178 7.04 -1.53 8.38
CA ARG A 178 7.86 -2.46 9.17
C ARG A 178 8.16 -3.79 8.48
N CYS A 179 7.60 -4.07 7.31
CA CYS A 179 7.69 -5.39 6.67
C CYS A 179 9.09 -5.77 6.16
N GLY A 180 10.04 -4.85 6.13
CA GLY A 180 11.38 -5.08 5.57
C GLY A 180 12.30 -6.02 6.35
N GLY A 181 11.94 -6.43 7.55
CA GLY A 181 12.68 -7.41 8.37
C GLY A 181 14.07 -7.00 8.86
N SER A 182 14.62 -5.89 8.36
CA SER A 182 15.99 -5.41 8.64
C SER A 182 16.03 -4.13 9.50
N GLY A 183 14.90 -3.71 10.05
CA GLY A 183 14.79 -2.45 10.81
C GLY A 183 14.71 -1.18 9.96
N ALA A 184 14.92 -1.26 8.64
CA ALA A 184 14.73 -0.11 7.76
C ALA A 184 13.25 0.04 7.40
N ALA A 185 12.73 1.27 7.56
CA ALA A 185 11.34 1.58 7.20
C ALA A 185 11.12 1.48 5.70
N LEU A 186 10.00 0.88 5.27
CA LEU A 186 9.54 0.93 3.90
C LEU A 186 8.71 2.19 3.71
N ILE A 187 9.07 2.98 2.71
CA ILE A 187 8.34 4.18 2.27
C ILE A 187 7.56 3.82 1.01
N HIS A 188 6.27 4.09 1.00
CA HIS A 188 5.37 3.76 -0.12
C HIS A 188 5.54 4.74 -1.29
N GLN A 189 5.70 6.01 -1.00
CA GLN A 189 5.93 7.13 -1.91
C GLN A 189 4.78 7.50 -2.89
N ASP A 190 3.79 6.63 -3.12
CA ASP A 190 2.62 6.91 -3.98
C ASP A 190 1.30 6.58 -3.25
N LEU A 191 1.20 6.94 -1.95
CA LEU A 191 -0.03 6.78 -1.19
C LEU A 191 -1.09 7.74 -1.72
N LYS A 192 -2.21 7.18 -2.17
CA LYS A 192 -3.38 7.92 -2.71
C LYS A 192 -4.63 7.06 -2.62
N PRO A 193 -5.84 7.64 -2.74
CA PRO A 193 -7.08 6.86 -2.60
C PRO A 193 -7.24 5.70 -3.60
N SER A 194 -6.64 5.76 -4.79
CA SER A 194 -6.68 4.64 -5.75
C SER A 194 -5.79 3.46 -5.34
N ASN A 195 -4.81 3.69 -4.47
CA ASN A 195 -3.88 2.68 -3.97
C ASN A 195 -4.27 2.16 -2.56
N ILE A 196 -5.52 2.40 -2.15
CA ILE A 196 -6.09 1.91 -0.89
C ILE A 196 -7.36 1.14 -1.24
N ILE A 197 -7.40 -0.15 -0.89
CA ILE A 197 -8.59 -1.00 -1.05
C ILE A 197 -9.32 -1.06 0.29
N VAL A 198 -10.61 -0.77 0.28
CA VAL A 198 -11.48 -0.82 1.47
C VAL A 198 -12.40 -2.02 1.37
N SER A 199 -12.35 -2.90 2.36
CA SER A 199 -13.19 -4.09 2.44
C SER A 199 -14.62 -3.73 2.85
N PRO A 200 -15.64 -4.39 2.26
CA PRO A 200 -17.04 -4.20 2.65
C PRO A 200 -17.44 -4.90 3.96
N SER A 201 -16.53 -5.56 4.64
CA SER A 201 -16.79 -6.34 5.87
C SER A 201 -17.12 -5.44 7.07
N PRO A 202 -17.87 -5.94 8.10
CA PRO A 202 -18.33 -5.14 9.23
C PRO A 202 -17.20 -4.51 10.08
N VAL A 203 -15.97 -5.00 9.94
CA VAL A 203 -14.78 -4.31 10.42
C VAL A 203 -14.13 -3.68 9.20
N GLU A 204 -14.19 -2.36 9.08
CA GLU A 204 -13.53 -1.63 8.01
C GLU A 204 -12.03 -1.96 8.00
N ARG A 205 -11.62 -2.69 6.98
CA ARG A 205 -10.21 -2.99 6.73
C ARG A 205 -9.78 -2.21 5.51
N ALA A 206 -8.65 -1.55 5.63
CA ALA A 206 -7.97 -0.92 4.50
C ALA A 206 -6.71 -1.72 4.18
N THR A 207 -6.40 -1.82 2.90
CA THR A 207 -5.16 -2.44 2.41
C THR A 207 -4.50 -1.48 1.44
N VAL A 208 -3.32 -1.02 1.78
CA VAL A 208 -2.48 -0.19 0.90
C VAL A 208 -1.83 -1.10 -0.14
N ILE A 209 -1.99 -0.78 -1.41
CA ILE A 209 -1.50 -1.57 -2.55
C ILE A 209 -0.57 -0.74 -3.42
N ASP A 210 0.10 -1.39 -4.37
CA ASP A 210 0.93 -0.73 -5.39
C ASP A 210 2.26 -0.17 -4.87
N LEU A 211 3.25 -1.06 -4.71
CA LEU A 211 4.59 -0.76 -4.22
C LEU A 211 5.61 -0.47 -5.33
N ASP A 212 5.17 -0.03 -6.52
CA ASP A 212 6.06 0.17 -7.67
C ASP A 212 7.11 1.26 -7.45
N THR A 213 6.79 2.23 -6.60
CA THR A 213 7.63 3.37 -6.25
C THR A 213 8.22 3.27 -4.85
N ALA A 214 7.89 2.21 -4.11
CA ALA A 214 8.33 2.03 -2.74
C ALA A 214 9.85 1.81 -2.65
N PHE A 215 10.44 2.19 -1.53
CA PHE A 215 11.85 1.95 -1.23
C PHE A 215 12.06 1.77 0.27
N PHE A 216 13.17 1.12 0.64
CA PHE A 216 13.59 1.05 2.04
C PHE A 216 14.49 2.24 2.37
N LEU A 217 14.20 2.91 3.49
CA LEU A 217 14.96 4.05 3.95
C LEU A 217 16.45 3.67 4.14
N GLY A 218 17.37 4.51 3.65
CA GLY A 218 18.80 4.27 3.68
C GLY A 218 19.33 3.39 2.54
N GLU A 219 18.48 2.89 1.64
CA GLU A 219 18.95 2.24 0.40
C GLU A 219 19.11 3.27 -0.73
N PRO A 220 20.07 3.06 -1.64
CA PRO A 220 20.22 3.93 -2.79
C PRO A 220 18.94 3.93 -3.63
N THR A 221 18.29 5.06 -3.75
CA THR A 221 17.16 5.26 -4.65
C THR A 221 17.62 6.03 -5.86
N ASP A 222 17.46 5.48 -7.06
CA ASP A 222 17.63 6.24 -8.31
C ASP A 222 16.46 7.20 -8.46
N ALA A 223 16.57 8.32 -7.82
CA ALA A 223 15.48 9.19 -7.50
C ALA A 223 15.04 10.08 -8.65
N VAL A 224 14.36 9.52 -9.63
CA VAL A 224 13.46 10.34 -10.43
C VAL A 224 12.20 10.60 -9.59
N PRO A 225 11.73 11.85 -9.48
CA PRO A 225 10.45 12.12 -8.83
C PRO A 225 9.38 11.23 -9.45
N CYS A 226 8.76 10.42 -8.62
CA CYS A 226 7.70 9.49 -9.03
C CYS A 226 6.52 9.64 -8.05
N GLY A 227 5.38 9.11 -8.44
CA GLY A 227 4.17 9.22 -7.66
C GLY A 227 3.17 10.23 -8.24
N SER A 228 2.09 10.41 -7.51
CA SER A 228 1.01 11.35 -7.87
C SER A 228 1.25 12.65 -7.12
N TYR A 229 1.86 13.62 -7.79
CA TYR A 229 2.47 14.81 -7.15
C TYR A 229 1.55 15.62 -6.25
N GLY A 230 0.25 15.59 -6.47
CA GLY A 230 -0.69 16.23 -5.55
C GLY A 230 -0.86 15.52 -4.20
N TYR A 231 -0.34 14.30 -4.04
CA TYR A 231 -0.25 13.59 -2.77
C TYR A 231 1.18 13.52 -2.25
N THR A 232 2.16 13.66 -3.13
CA THR A 232 3.58 13.53 -2.80
C THR A 232 4.04 14.71 -1.96
N ALA A 233 4.80 14.44 -0.90
CA ALA A 233 5.37 15.45 -0.03
C ALA A 233 6.29 16.42 -0.79
N PRO A 234 6.35 17.70 -0.40
CA PRO A 234 7.14 18.74 -1.09
C PRO A 234 8.60 18.37 -1.27
N GLU A 235 9.24 17.84 -0.22
CA GLU A 235 10.63 17.40 -0.26
C GLU A 235 10.84 16.22 -1.24
N GLY A 236 9.86 15.31 -1.35
CA GLY A 236 9.87 14.22 -2.31
C GLY A 236 9.74 14.68 -3.76
N ILE A 237 9.04 15.79 -4.02
CA ILE A 237 8.92 16.43 -5.33
C ILE A 237 10.20 17.20 -5.68
N MET A 238 10.69 18.00 -4.74
CA MET A 238 11.83 18.90 -4.96
C MET A 238 13.19 18.22 -4.85
N ARG A 239 13.24 17.01 -4.28
CA ARG A 239 14.47 16.25 -4.02
C ARG A 239 15.50 17.07 -3.24
N THR A 240 15.06 17.78 -2.22
CA THR A 240 15.94 18.52 -1.32
C THR A 240 16.84 17.55 -0.52
N PRO A 241 18.04 17.96 -0.06
CA PRO A 241 18.85 17.11 0.80
C PRO A 241 18.05 16.58 1.98
N GLY A 242 18.12 15.25 2.24
CA GLY A 242 17.32 14.59 3.28
C GLY A 242 15.84 14.37 2.91
N TRP A 243 15.49 14.43 1.64
CA TRP A 243 14.13 14.16 1.18
C TRP A 243 13.66 12.73 1.51
N GLU A 244 14.59 11.77 1.58
CA GLU A 244 14.33 10.39 1.98
C GLU A 244 14.13 10.35 3.50
N ASN A 245 12.89 10.41 3.95
CA ASN A 245 12.56 10.40 5.37
C ASN A 245 11.25 9.63 5.62
N GLU A 246 11.03 9.21 6.86
CA GLU A 246 9.87 8.42 7.27
C GLU A 246 8.54 9.18 7.14
N ASN A 247 8.59 10.52 7.13
CA ASN A 247 7.41 11.37 7.13
C ASN A 247 6.87 11.68 5.73
N LEU A 248 7.47 11.12 4.65
CA LEU A 248 6.96 11.27 3.28
C LEU A 248 5.51 10.79 3.15
N ASP A 249 5.26 9.58 3.63
CA ASP A 249 3.93 8.97 3.53
C ASP A 249 2.93 9.60 4.51
N VAL A 250 3.40 10.23 5.59
CA VAL A 250 2.55 11.00 6.51
C VAL A 250 1.92 12.21 5.81
N PHE A 251 2.68 12.91 4.95
CA PHE A 251 2.11 13.99 4.15
C PHE A 251 1.02 13.47 3.21
N SER A 252 1.31 12.40 2.49
CA SER A 252 0.36 11.77 1.57
C SER A 252 -0.90 11.29 2.30
N PHE A 253 -0.73 10.70 3.49
CA PHE A 253 -1.84 10.32 4.37
C PHE A 253 -2.69 11.54 4.78
N GLY A 254 -2.07 12.67 5.12
CA GLY A 254 -2.80 13.90 5.45
C GLY A 254 -3.68 14.42 4.30
N VAL A 255 -3.19 14.33 3.05
CA VAL A 255 -3.98 14.68 1.86
C VAL A 255 -5.16 13.70 1.67
N VAL A 256 -4.91 12.39 1.81
CA VAL A 256 -5.95 11.35 1.78
C VAL A 256 -6.98 11.57 2.88
N ALA A 257 -6.54 11.86 4.10
CA ALA A 257 -7.41 12.11 5.24
C ALA A 257 -8.35 13.30 4.98
N HIS A 258 -7.84 14.38 4.42
CA HIS A 258 -8.69 15.50 4.03
C HIS A 258 -9.77 15.10 3.00
N GLU A 259 -9.40 14.33 1.97
CA GLU A 259 -10.37 13.87 0.97
C GLU A 259 -11.43 12.92 1.56
N VAL A 260 -11.06 12.04 2.49
CA VAL A 260 -11.99 11.13 3.18
C VAL A 260 -12.98 11.93 4.06
N LEU A 261 -12.47 12.87 4.83
CA LEU A 261 -13.24 13.67 5.79
C LEU A 261 -14.18 14.68 5.11
N THR A 262 -13.80 15.21 3.95
CA THR A 262 -14.53 16.33 3.32
C THR A 262 -15.13 15.99 1.97
N GLY A 263 -14.72 14.90 1.34
CA GLY A 263 -15.03 14.58 -0.05
C GLY A 263 -14.39 15.54 -1.06
N ARG A 264 -13.42 16.37 -0.64
CA ARG A 264 -12.84 17.45 -1.44
C ARG A 264 -11.33 17.37 -1.48
N TRP A 265 -10.79 17.74 -2.63
CA TRP A 265 -9.38 17.95 -2.86
C TRP A 265 -8.86 19.15 -2.06
N PRO A 266 -7.74 19.05 -1.30
CA PRO A 266 -7.27 20.14 -0.44
C PRO A 266 -6.53 21.26 -1.19
N TYR A 267 -6.63 21.33 -2.50
CA TYR A 267 -5.99 22.36 -3.30
C TYR A 267 -7.01 23.09 -4.18
N PRO A 268 -6.80 24.39 -4.45
CA PRO A 268 -7.73 25.20 -5.25
C PRO A 268 -7.59 24.95 -6.77
N PHE A 269 -6.94 23.85 -7.16
CA PHE A 269 -6.63 23.54 -8.56
C PHE A 269 -7.42 22.33 -9.03
N PRO A 270 -7.68 22.23 -10.35
CA PRO A 270 -8.36 21.06 -10.88
C PRO A 270 -7.48 19.79 -10.79
N PRO A 271 -8.08 18.61 -10.56
CA PRO A 271 -7.37 17.35 -10.45
C PRO A 271 -6.46 16.97 -11.65
N ARG A 272 -6.68 17.55 -12.83
CA ARG A 272 -5.85 17.34 -14.02
C ARG A 272 -4.37 17.75 -13.84
N LEU A 273 -4.06 18.59 -12.83
CA LEU A 273 -2.69 18.99 -12.51
C LEU A 273 -1.98 18.02 -11.58
N ARG A 274 -2.61 16.93 -11.16
CA ARG A 274 -2.04 15.95 -10.20
C ARG A 274 -0.71 15.36 -10.65
N ASP A 275 -0.49 15.23 -11.95
CA ASP A 275 0.68 14.57 -12.52
C ASP A 275 1.68 15.55 -13.16
N ASP A 276 1.51 16.86 -12.95
CA ASP A 276 2.41 17.90 -13.46
C ASP A 276 3.50 18.24 -12.44
N LEU A 277 4.67 17.62 -12.59
CA LEU A 277 5.84 17.83 -11.73
C LEU A 277 6.28 19.31 -11.65
N PHE A 278 6.30 20.00 -12.80
CA PHE A 278 6.77 21.39 -12.84
C PHE A 278 5.81 22.31 -12.11
N PHE A 279 4.50 22.11 -12.29
CA PHE A 279 3.48 22.83 -11.57
C PHE A 279 3.64 22.67 -10.05
N TRP A 280 3.73 21.45 -9.54
CA TRP A 280 3.82 21.18 -8.10
C TRP A 280 5.13 21.68 -7.50
N SER A 281 6.24 21.51 -8.22
CA SER A 281 7.53 22.06 -7.80
C SER A 281 7.49 23.58 -7.66
N ALA A 282 6.87 24.29 -8.62
CA ALA A 282 6.68 25.75 -8.55
C ALA A 282 5.74 26.14 -7.42
N TYR A 283 4.63 25.41 -7.23
CA TYR A 283 3.65 25.67 -6.19
C TYR A 283 4.27 25.62 -4.79
N PHE A 284 4.98 24.55 -4.46
CA PHE A 284 5.60 24.39 -3.14
C PHE A 284 6.79 25.34 -2.93
N ARG A 285 7.59 25.64 -3.96
CA ARG A 285 8.64 26.67 -3.86
C ARG A 285 8.06 28.07 -3.60
N GLY A 286 6.86 28.33 -4.07
CA GLY A 286 6.13 29.58 -3.81
C GLY A 286 5.43 29.61 -2.45
N GLY A 287 5.68 28.62 -1.56
CA GLY A 287 5.04 28.53 -0.24
C GLY A 287 3.60 28.02 -0.27
N GLY A 288 3.20 27.38 -1.36
CA GLY A 288 1.87 26.76 -1.47
C GLY A 288 1.70 25.62 -0.47
N VAL A 289 0.52 25.52 0.14
CA VAL A 289 0.18 24.48 1.14
C VAL A 289 -1.20 23.89 0.84
N PRO A 290 -1.47 22.64 1.27
CA PRO A 290 -2.82 22.09 1.25
C PRO A 290 -3.77 22.95 2.11
N ARG A 291 -4.98 23.18 1.63
CA ARG A 291 -6.00 23.96 2.33
C ARG A 291 -6.90 23.02 3.12
N VAL A 292 -6.62 22.87 4.41
CA VAL A 292 -7.44 22.05 5.30
C VAL A 292 -8.75 22.76 5.59
N ASP A 293 -9.88 22.07 5.38
CA ASP A 293 -11.24 22.62 5.53
C ASP A 293 -11.47 23.15 6.95
N PRO A 294 -11.86 24.42 7.12
CA PRO A 294 -12.12 25.02 8.43
C PRO A 294 -13.35 24.43 9.15
N CYS A 295 -14.24 23.74 8.43
CA CYS A 295 -15.45 23.13 9.01
C CYS A 295 -15.16 21.81 9.74
N LEU A 296 -13.95 21.24 9.64
CA LEU A 296 -13.56 20.07 10.42
C LEU A 296 -13.48 20.41 11.92
N PRO A 297 -13.81 19.45 12.83
CA PRO A 297 -13.54 19.61 14.26
C PRO A 297 -12.11 20.03 14.53
N ASP A 298 -11.88 20.84 15.55
CA ASP A 298 -10.60 21.50 15.79
C ASP A 298 -9.43 20.53 15.95
N ASP A 299 -9.61 19.46 16.68
CA ASP A 299 -8.63 18.39 16.90
C ASP A 299 -8.29 17.65 15.61
N VAL A 300 -9.30 17.26 14.84
CA VAL A 300 -9.14 16.60 13.54
C VAL A 300 -8.46 17.54 12.54
N ARG A 301 -8.89 18.81 12.51
CA ARG A 301 -8.28 19.82 11.65
C ARG A 301 -6.81 20.05 11.98
N GLN A 302 -6.47 20.12 13.27
CA GLN A 302 -5.09 20.28 13.71
C GLN A 302 -4.23 19.08 13.33
N LEU A 303 -4.73 17.85 13.52
CA LEU A 303 -4.04 16.62 13.13
C LEU A 303 -3.79 16.59 11.61
N VAL A 304 -4.79 16.88 10.78
CA VAL A 304 -4.62 16.91 9.32
C VAL A 304 -3.62 17.99 8.91
N ARG A 305 -3.66 19.18 9.54
CA ARG A 305 -2.69 20.26 9.29
C ARG A 305 -1.26 19.84 9.63
N SER A 306 -1.05 19.14 10.75
CA SER A 306 0.29 18.67 11.10
C SER A 306 0.79 17.62 10.11
N CYS A 307 -0.06 16.71 9.66
CA CYS A 307 0.33 15.73 8.63
C CYS A 307 0.81 16.40 7.34
N VAL A 308 0.14 17.47 6.88
CA VAL A 308 0.48 18.18 5.63
C VAL A 308 1.44 19.36 5.83
N ALA A 309 2.14 19.45 6.94
CA ALA A 309 3.17 20.45 7.16
C ALA A 309 4.26 20.38 6.09
N LEU A 310 4.76 21.56 5.63
CA LEU A 310 5.84 21.60 4.63
C LEU A 310 7.15 21.08 5.22
N ASP A 311 7.42 21.40 6.49
CA ASP A 311 8.55 20.86 7.24
C ASP A 311 8.23 19.41 7.71
N PRO A 312 8.97 18.39 7.25
CA PRO A 312 8.78 17.02 7.68
C PRO A 312 8.89 16.81 9.20
N GLY A 313 9.73 17.60 9.88
CA GLY A 313 9.94 17.52 11.33
C GLY A 313 8.73 17.97 12.17
N LEU A 314 7.75 18.64 11.56
CA LEU A 314 6.51 19.07 12.22
C LEU A 314 5.37 18.06 12.02
N ARG A 315 5.58 17.02 11.24
CA ARG A 315 4.59 15.96 11.02
C ARG A 315 4.63 14.96 12.18
N PRO A 316 3.47 14.34 12.52
CA PRO A 316 3.44 13.27 13.52
C PRO A 316 4.26 12.06 13.04
N SER A 317 4.88 11.36 14.02
CA SER A 317 5.65 10.12 13.79
C SER A 317 4.76 8.88 13.92
#